data_b0684ec705f67ab5d148e916e07f0c2d
#
_entry.id   b0684ec705f67ab5d148e916e07f0c2d
#
_cell.length_a   1.000
_cell.length_b   1.000
_cell.length_c   1.000
_cell.angle_alpha   90.00
_cell.angle_beta   90.00
_cell.angle_gamma   90.00
#
_symmetry.space_group_name_H-M   'P 1'
#
loop_
_entity.id
_entity.type
_entity.pdbx_description
1 polymer ?
#
loop_
_entity_poly.entity_id
_entity_poly.type
_entity_poly.pdbx_seq_one_letter_code
_entity_poly.pdbx_strand_id
1 'polypeptide(L)'
;MIKKDYESLPEKNKLIFLAGVFDGEGSFGIWSKWKKQKYLACSVETTDKDMVARFYEFFGGGMYLCKKRQAHHKNTWRWRINGKGARTSLDKMISYMCKRRQEKYNNVVECLKISS
;
A
#
# COMPACT_ATOMS: atom_id res chain seq x y z
N MET A 1 17.00 4.16 -28.11
CA MET A 1 15.85 4.68 -27.36
C MET A 1 16.11 4.57 -25.87
N ILE A 2 16.09 5.67 -25.17
CA ILE A 2 16.34 5.67 -23.73
C ILE A 2 15.05 5.27 -23.02
N LYS A 3 15.08 4.11 -22.36
CA LYS A 3 13.98 3.74 -21.47
C LYS A 3 14.16 4.50 -20.19
N LYS A 4 13.14 5.25 -19.78
CA LYS A 4 13.14 5.84 -18.46
C LYS A 4 12.71 4.77 -17.48
N ASP A 5 13.66 4.32 -16.68
CA ASP A 5 13.35 3.38 -15.61
C ASP A 5 12.66 4.10 -14.47
N TYR A 6 11.91 3.35 -13.68
CA TYR A 6 11.28 3.86 -12.47
C TYR A 6 12.30 4.63 -11.60
N GLU A 7 13.51 4.08 -11.47
CA GLU A 7 14.55 4.66 -10.61
C GLU A 7 14.96 6.06 -11.03
N SER A 8 14.82 6.39 -12.31
CA SER A 8 15.20 7.70 -12.83
C SER A 8 14.07 8.72 -12.78
N LEU A 9 12.87 8.33 -12.37
CA LEU A 9 11.74 9.23 -12.31
C LEU A 9 11.88 10.24 -11.18
N PRO A 10 11.39 11.48 -11.35
CA PRO A 10 11.25 12.40 -10.23
C PRO A 10 10.35 11.82 -9.14
N GLU A 11 10.52 12.25 -7.91
CA GLU A 11 9.76 11.77 -6.76
C GLU A 11 8.24 11.80 -6.99
N LYS A 12 7.74 12.91 -7.52
CA LYS A 12 6.31 13.04 -7.79
C LYS A 12 5.81 12.00 -8.79
N ASN A 13 6.61 11.71 -9.81
CA ASN A 13 6.26 10.72 -10.82
C ASN A 13 6.28 9.30 -10.25
N LYS A 14 7.23 9.02 -9.38
CA LYS A 14 7.25 7.75 -8.65
C LYS A 14 5.98 7.59 -7.82
N LEU A 15 5.58 8.63 -7.11
CA LEU A 15 4.37 8.62 -6.30
C LEU A 15 3.13 8.34 -7.15
N ILE A 16 2.99 9.03 -8.28
CA ILE A 16 1.86 8.83 -9.18
C ILE A 16 1.82 7.39 -9.71
N PHE A 17 2.99 6.86 -10.08
CA PHE A 17 3.09 5.48 -10.54
C PHE A 17 2.65 4.50 -9.45
N LEU A 18 3.16 4.67 -8.24
CA LEU A 18 2.83 3.79 -7.12
C LEU A 18 1.35 3.90 -6.75
N ALA A 19 0.80 5.10 -6.79
CA ALA A 19 -0.64 5.30 -6.54
C ALA A 19 -1.50 4.56 -7.55
N GLY A 20 -1.10 4.56 -8.81
CA GLY A 20 -1.81 3.80 -9.86
C GLY A 20 -1.74 2.30 -9.63
N VAL A 21 -0.58 1.79 -9.25
CA VAL A 21 -0.43 0.37 -8.90
C VAL A 21 -1.28 0.04 -7.66
N PHE A 22 -1.23 0.88 -6.65
CA PHE A 22 -1.99 0.68 -5.42
C PHE A 22 -3.50 0.71 -5.70
N ASP A 23 -3.95 1.56 -6.61
CA ASP A 23 -5.37 1.64 -6.98
C ASP A 23 -5.89 0.30 -7.53
N GLY A 24 -5.06 -0.41 -8.27
CA GLY A 24 -5.43 -1.70 -8.84
C GLY A 24 -5.13 -2.91 -7.96
N GLU A 25 -4.01 -2.89 -7.26
CA GLU A 25 -3.48 -4.06 -6.55
C GLU A 25 -3.45 -3.90 -5.03
N GLY A 26 -3.58 -2.68 -4.53
CA GLY A 26 -3.44 -2.43 -3.11
C GLY A 26 -4.70 -2.69 -2.30
N SER A 27 -4.51 -2.85 -1.01
CA SER A 27 -5.62 -2.96 -0.09
C SER A 27 -5.32 -2.14 1.17
N PHE A 28 -6.38 -1.58 1.76
CA PHE A 28 -6.25 -0.82 2.99
C PHE A 28 -7.52 -0.96 3.82
N GLY A 29 -7.37 -0.78 5.13
CA GLY A 29 -8.51 -0.88 6.03
C GLY A 29 -8.08 -0.71 7.47
N ILE A 30 -9.02 -0.98 8.36
CA ILE A 30 -8.83 -0.90 9.79
C ILE A 30 -8.58 -2.30 10.33
N TRP A 31 -7.52 -2.44 11.10
CA TRP A 31 -7.18 -3.67 11.81
C TRP A 31 -7.26 -3.42 13.30
N SER A 32 -7.48 -4.46 14.08
CA SER A 32 -7.47 -4.39 15.55
C SER A 32 -6.31 -5.21 16.09
N LYS A 33 -5.54 -4.61 16.97
CA LYS A 33 -4.55 -5.34 17.77
C LYS A 33 -5.03 -5.33 19.20
N TRP A 34 -5.22 -6.51 19.82
CA TRP A 34 -5.77 -6.62 21.16
C TRP A 34 -7.08 -5.80 21.31
N LYS A 35 -8.06 -6.34 21.77
CA LYS A 35 -9.45 -5.92 22.05
C LYS A 35 -9.89 -4.46 21.76
N LYS A 36 -9.01 -3.44 21.69
CA LYS A 36 -9.44 -2.03 21.61
C LYS A 36 -8.63 -1.11 20.71
N GLN A 37 -7.41 -1.50 20.31
CA GLN A 37 -6.61 -0.61 19.47
C GLN A 37 -6.86 -0.86 17.99
N LYS A 38 -7.52 0.11 17.36
CA LYS A 38 -7.73 0.09 15.92
C LYS A 38 -6.65 0.91 15.24
N TYR A 39 -6.16 0.42 14.14
CA TYR A 39 -5.16 1.14 13.36
C TYR A 39 -5.39 0.94 11.88
N LEU A 40 -4.96 1.95 11.13
CA LEU A 40 -4.98 1.89 9.68
C LEU A 40 -3.83 1.03 9.18
N ALA A 41 -4.07 0.22 8.16
CA ALA A 41 -3.01 -0.54 7.50
C ALA A 41 -3.24 -0.53 6.00
N CYS A 42 -2.17 -0.56 5.23
CA CYS A 42 -2.27 -0.75 3.80
C CYS A 42 -1.17 -1.69 3.33
N SER A 43 -1.43 -2.38 2.23
CA SER A 43 -0.53 -3.40 1.72
C SER A 43 -0.69 -3.59 0.22
N VAL A 44 0.36 -4.11 -0.40
CA VAL A 44 0.36 -4.60 -1.77
C VAL A 44 1.00 -5.98 -1.77
N GLU A 45 0.34 -6.96 -2.37
CA GLU A 45 0.87 -8.31 -2.51
C GLU A 45 0.90 -8.68 -3.99
N THR A 46 2.04 -9.15 -4.46
CA THR A 46 2.22 -9.52 -5.87
C THR A 46 3.35 -10.54 -6.00
N THR A 47 3.41 -11.22 -7.13
CA THR A 47 4.53 -12.13 -7.43
C THR A 47 5.79 -11.36 -7.80
N ASP A 48 5.70 -10.05 -8.08
CA ASP A 48 6.81 -9.20 -8.47
C ASP A 48 7.49 -8.56 -7.26
N LYS A 49 8.62 -9.14 -6.85
CA LYS A 49 9.41 -8.60 -5.75
C LYS A 49 9.79 -7.14 -5.98
N ASP A 50 10.16 -6.78 -7.22
CA ASP A 50 10.60 -5.43 -7.57
C ASP A 50 9.52 -4.40 -7.30
N MET A 51 8.25 -4.73 -7.58
CA MET A 51 7.15 -3.82 -7.34
C MET A 51 6.97 -3.54 -5.85
N VAL A 52 7.03 -4.60 -5.05
CA VAL A 52 6.91 -4.48 -3.59
C VAL A 52 8.07 -3.67 -3.01
N ALA A 53 9.28 -3.89 -3.54
CA ALA A 53 10.47 -3.14 -3.12
C ALA A 53 10.32 -1.65 -3.37
N ARG A 54 9.67 -1.25 -4.47
CA ARG A 54 9.41 0.16 -4.77
C ARG A 54 8.54 0.83 -3.70
N PHE A 55 7.50 0.14 -3.24
CA PHE A 55 6.66 0.64 -2.15
C PHE A 55 7.46 0.75 -0.86
N TYR A 56 8.24 -0.26 -0.55
CA TYR A 56 9.06 -0.28 0.65
C TYR A 56 10.09 0.85 0.67
N GLU A 57 10.77 1.07 -0.45
CA GLU A 57 11.77 2.13 -0.55
C GLU A 57 11.15 3.52 -0.48
N PHE A 58 9.97 3.69 -1.06
CA PHE A 58 9.32 5.00 -1.11
C PHE A 58 8.64 5.37 0.21
N PHE A 59 7.91 4.44 0.81
CA PHE A 59 7.08 4.71 1.97
C PHE A 59 7.62 4.14 3.28
N GLY A 60 8.53 3.20 3.24
CA GLY A 60 8.95 2.47 4.42
C GLY A 60 7.98 1.34 4.73
N GLY A 61 7.93 0.93 5.99
CA GLY A 61 7.09 -0.19 6.40
C GLY A 61 7.86 -1.50 6.38
N GLY A 62 7.21 -2.58 5.98
CA GLY A 62 7.82 -3.90 5.92
C GLY A 62 7.64 -4.56 4.57
N MET A 63 8.53 -5.48 4.27
CA MET A 63 8.49 -6.27 3.05
C MET A 63 8.68 -7.74 3.41
N TYR A 64 7.76 -8.60 2.97
CA TYR A 64 7.69 -9.99 3.42
C TYR A 64 7.52 -10.94 2.26
N LEU A 65 8.17 -12.10 2.35
CA LEU A 65 7.91 -13.21 1.44
C LEU A 65 6.73 -14.01 1.98
N CYS A 66 5.72 -14.21 1.15
CA CYS A 66 4.54 -15.00 1.47
C CYS A 66 4.63 -16.33 0.73
N LYS A 67 4.98 -17.40 1.45
CA LYS A 67 5.09 -18.72 0.86
C LYS A 67 3.71 -19.36 0.73
N LYS A 68 3.42 -19.89 -0.44
CA LYS A 68 2.17 -20.61 -0.68
C LYS A 68 2.31 -22.06 -0.25
N ARG A 69 1.24 -22.61 0.34
CA ARG A 69 1.24 -24.00 0.83
C ARG A 69 1.17 -25.04 -0.29
N GLN A 70 0.56 -24.65 -1.40
CA GLN A 70 0.39 -25.59 -2.52
C GLN A 70 1.54 -25.43 -3.50
N ALA A 71 2.15 -26.54 -3.89
CA ALA A 71 3.36 -26.54 -4.70
C ALA A 71 3.20 -25.89 -6.08
N HIS A 72 1.99 -25.85 -6.62
CA HIS A 72 1.72 -25.26 -7.93
C HIS A 72 1.42 -23.76 -7.87
N HIS A 73 1.36 -23.20 -6.68
CA HIS A 73 1.15 -21.74 -6.52
C HIS A 73 2.50 -21.05 -6.35
N LYS A 74 2.67 -19.93 -7.04
CA LYS A 74 3.87 -19.10 -6.88
C LYS A 74 3.84 -18.40 -5.54
N ASN A 75 5.01 -18.26 -4.93
CA ASN A 75 5.16 -17.40 -3.76
C ASN A 75 4.90 -15.97 -4.15
N THR A 76 4.39 -15.17 -3.21
CA THR A 76 4.17 -13.74 -3.40
C THR A 76 5.04 -12.96 -2.45
N TRP A 77 5.17 -11.66 -2.75
CA TRP A 77 5.81 -10.70 -1.86
C TRP A 77 4.77 -9.72 -1.42
N ARG A 78 4.88 -9.25 -0.17
CA ARG A 78 3.95 -8.27 0.39
C ARG A 78 4.71 -7.09 0.96
N TRP A 79 4.28 -5.89 0.58
CA TRP A 79 4.62 -4.67 1.30
C TRP A 79 3.46 -4.34 2.23
N ARG A 80 3.77 -3.93 3.45
CA ARG A 80 2.76 -3.52 4.41
C ARG A 80 3.27 -2.39 5.28
N ILE A 81 2.40 -1.42 5.56
CA ILE A 81 2.69 -0.33 6.48
C ILE A 81 1.45 -0.06 7.32
N ASN A 82 1.66 0.23 8.59
CA ASN A 82 0.59 0.39 9.58
C ASN A 82 0.64 1.78 10.22
N GLY A 83 -0.50 2.17 10.83
CA GLY A 83 -0.57 3.34 11.68
C GLY A 83 -0.30 4.65 10.96
N LYS A 84 0.53 5.49 11.54
CA LYS A 84 0.88 6.80 10.97
C LYS A 84 1.51 6.70 9.60
N GLY A 85 2.33 5.68 9.38
CA GLY A 85 2.94 5.44 8.09
C GLY A 85 1.91 5.13 7.02
N ALA A 86 0.91 4.31 7.35
CA ALA A 86 -0.18 4.01 6.44
C ALA A 86 -0.99 5.27 6.12
N ARG A 87 -1.28 6.08 7.13
CA ARG A 87 -2.01 7.34 6.95
C ARG A 87 -1.25 8.28 6.01
N THR A 88 0.05 8.46 6.26
CA THR A 88 0.88 9.32 5.42
C THR A 88 0.94 8.81 3.98
N SER A 89 1.13 7.49 3.80
CA SER A 89 1.20 6.88 2.48
C SER A 89 -0.10 7.07 1.71
N LEU A 90 -1.22 6.78 2.36
CA LEU A 90 -2.54 6.90 1.72
C LEU A 90 -2.88 8.37 1.42
N ASP A 91 -2.56 9.29 2.33
CA ASP A 91 -2.79 10.72 2.09
C ASP A 91 -2.06 11.20 0.84
N LYS A 92 -0.87 10.69 0.59
CA LYS A 92 -0.11 11.04 -0.61
C LYS A 92 -0.68 10.43 -1.89
N MET A 93 -1.22 9.22 -1.82
CA MET A 93 -1.69 8.49 -2.98
C MET A 93 -3.15 8.74 -3.35
N ILE A 94 -3.98 9.09 -2.36
CA ILE A 94 -5.44 9.01 -2.49
C ILE A 94 -6.00 9.89 -3.61
N SER A 95 -5.42 11.07 -3.85
CA SER A 95 -5.90 11.97 -4.89
C SER A 95 -5.72 11.43 -6.30
N TYR A 96 -4.85 10.43 -6.47
CA TYR A 96 -4.60 9.79 -7.76
C TYR A 96 -5.38 8.49 -7.94
N MET A 97 -6.16 8.11 -6.93
CA MET A 97 -6.90 6.85 -6.94
C MET A 97 -8.33 7.06 -7.40
N CYS A 98 -9.01 5.99 -7.77
CA CYS A 98 -10.38 6.08 -8.26
C CYS A 98 -11.33 6.55 -7.16
N LYS A 99 -12.46 7.10 -7.58
CA LYS A 99 -13.44 7.70 -6.66
C LYS A 99 -13.93 6.74 -5.58
N ARG A 100 -14.15 5.49 -5.95
CA ARG A 100 -14.58 4.46 -5.01
C ARG A 100 -13.59 4.28 -3.87
N ARG A 101 -12.29 4.32 -4.18
CA ARG A 101 -11.22 4.20 -3.19
C ARG A 101 -11.15 5.45 -2.30
N GLN A 102 -11.35 6.62 -2.90
CA GLN A 102 -11.39 7.87 -2.15
C GLN A 102 -12.52 7.87 -1.13
N GLU A 103 -13.69 7.43 -1.52
CA GLU A 103 -14.85 7.31 -0.64
C GLU A 103 -14.59 6.33 0.50
N LYS A 104 -14.01 5.17 0.18
CA LYS A 104 -13.65 4.19 1.19
C LYS A 104 -12.67 4.76 2.20
N TYR A 105 -11.65 5.49 1.73
CA TYR A 105 -10.66 6.10 2.61
C TYR A 105 -11.27 7.11 3.55
N ASN A 106 -12.17 7.96 3.04
CA ASN A 106 -12.87 8.94 3.87
C ASN A 106 -13.67 8.24 4.98
N ASN A 107 -14.34 7.15 4.65
CA ASN A 107 -15.10 6.37 5.62
C ASN A 107 -14.20 5.74 6.67
N VAL A 108 -13.07 5.20 6.27
CA VAL A 108 -12.08 4.60 7.17
C VAL A 108 -11.54 5.64 8.14
N VAL A 109 -11.18 6.82 7.63
CA VAL A 109 -10.67 7.92 8.46
C VAL A 109 -11.71 8.36 9.48
N GLU A 110 -12.98 8.49 9.08
CA GLU A 110 -14.05 8.83 10.00
C GLU A 110 -14.22 7.79 11.10
N CYS A 111 -14.18 6.50 10.74
CA CYS A 111 -14.23 5.42 11.72
C CYS A 111 -13.11 5.50 12.75
N LEU A 112 -11.90 5.82 12.31
CA LEU A 112 -10.75 5.95 13.21
C LEU A 112 -10.92 7.13 14.17
N LYS A 113 -11.48 8.25 13.71
CA LYS A 113 -11.75 9.41 14.56
C LYS A 113 -12.78 9.10 15.65
N ILE A 114 -13.82 8.37 15.30
CA ILE A 114 -14.88 8.01 16.24
C ILE A 114 -14.37 7.03 17.30
N SER A 115 -13.41 6.18 16.92
CA SER A 115 -12.87 5.13 17.79
C SER A 115 -11.76 5.60 18.72
N SER A 116 -11.22 6.78 18.50
CA SER A 116 -10.11 7.31 19.32
C SER A 116 -10.58 7.99 20.57
#